data_5e850176324f48848258487137248bec
#
_entry.id   5e850176324f48848258487137248bec
#
_cell.length_a   1.000
_cell.length_b   1.000
_cell.length_c   1.000
_cell.angle_alpha   90.00
_cell.angle_beta   90.00
_cell.angle_gamma   90.00
#
_symmetry.space_group_name_H-M   'P 1'
#
loop_
_entity.id
_entity.type
_entity.pdbx_description
1 polymer ?
#
loop_
_entity_poly.entity_id
_entity_poly.type
_entity_poly.pdbx_seq_one_letter_code
_entity_poly.pdbx_strand_id
1 'polypeptide(L)'
;MNLTINKHIMIKQLLQERWGVYKNATFINELIEFVNDLGAKIVKNKGLKKVFICGNGGSSSQASHLAAELMVRYKGKRNDYFALALTGDTSVITAISNDYNFDDIFAMQLENMAGAGDILIALSTSGNSKNVNNAVTKALELNMQTFAFLGQTGGQAKSLANKSLVVPSDDTAIIQEIHLMVIHLLCEYLENFE
;
A
#
# COMPACT_ATOMS: atom_id res chain seq x y z
N MET A 1 -14.89 -38.85 12.99
CA MET A 1 -15.06 -38.05 14.23
C MET A 1 -15.14 -36.58 13.80
N ASN A 2 -16.36 -36.08 13.56
CA ASN A 2 -16.57 -34.67 13.16
C ASN A 2 -16.33 -33.79 14.40
N LEU A 3 -15.17 -33.15 14.47
CA LEU A 3 -14.91 -32.06 15.40
C LEU A 3 -15.78 -30.87 14.98
N THR A 4 -16.94 -30.73 15.58
CA THR A 4 -17.72 -29.50 15.49
C THR A 4 -16.90 -28.41 16.17
N ILE A 5 -16.14 -27.63 15.41
CA ILE A 5 -15.40 -26.48 15.95
C ILE A 5 -16.43 -25.55 16.57
N ASN A 6 -16.30 -25.29 17.85
CA ASN A 6 -17.15 -24.32 18.53
C ASN A 6 -16.86 -22.95 17.91
N LYS A 7 -17.86 -22.38 17.22
CA LYS A 7 -17.73 -21.10 16.49
C LYS A 7 -17.19 -19.96 17.36
N HIS A 8 -17.56 -19.94 18.65
CA HIS A 8 -17.07 -18.95 19.59
C HIS A 8 -15.56 -19.08 19.85
N ILE A 9 -15.07 -20.31 20.01
CA ILE A 9 -13.63 -20.58 20.20
C ILE A 9 -12.85 -20.17 18.95
N MET A 10 -13.35 -20.51 17.76
CA MET A 10 -12.75 -20.13 16.49
C MET A 10 -12.59 -18.61 16.35
N ILE A 11 -13.69 -17.84 16.56
CA ILE A 11 -13.63 -16.37 16.46
C ILE A 11 -12.65 -15.78 17.49
N LYS A 12 -12.64 -16.31 18.72
CA LYS A 12 -11.68 -15.87 19.75
C LYS A 12 -10.22 -16.08 19.32
N GLN A 13 -9.92 -17.23 18.71
CA GLN A 13 -8.57 -17.52 18.19
C GLN A 13 -8.17 -16.54 17.09
N LEU A 14 -9.05 -16.32 16.10
CA LEU A 14 -8.82 -15.35 15.01
C LEU A 14 -8.57 -13.92 15.52
N LEU A 15 -9.25 -13.50 16.59
CA LEU A 15 -8.99 -12.21 17.22
C LEU A 15 -7.64 -12.19 17.96
N GLN A 16 -7.24 -13.29 18.61
CA GLN A 16 -5.95 -13.37 19.29
C GLN A 16 -4.77 -13.28 18.32
N GLU A 17 -4.88 -13.88 17.14
CA GLU A 17 -3.88 -13.79 16.07
C GLU A 17 -3.67 -12.33 15.64
N ARG A 18 -4.75 -11.58 15.40
CA ARG A 18 -4.71 -10.14 15.09
C ARG A 18 -4.02 -9.34 16.18
N TRP A 19 -4.41 -9.57 17.43
CA TRP A 19 -3.78 -8.89 18.57
C TRP A 19 -2.32 -9.25 18.77
N GLY A 20 -1.88 -10.43 18.32
CA GLY A 20 -0.48 -10.80 18.28
C GLY A 20 0.37 -9.86 17.44
N VAL A 21 -0.12 -9.47 16.26
CA VAL A 21 0.55 -8.49 15.39
C VAL A 21 0.61 -7.11 16.06
N TYR A 22 -0.51 -6.65 16.63
CA TYR A 22 -0.57 -5.34 17.33
C TYR A 22 0.31 -5.26 18.57
N LYS A 23 0.70 -6.38 19.17
CA LYS A 23 1.59 -6.42 20.33
C LYS A 23 3.07 -6.69 19.99
N ASN A 24 3.38 -6.89 18.72
CA ASN A 24 4.76 -7.11 18.29
C ASN A 24 5.54 -5.78 18.32
N ALA A 25 6.35 -5.61 19.38
CA ALA A 25 7.08 -4.36 19.61
C ALA A 25 8.04 -3.97 18.47
N THR A 26 8.70 -4.98 17.86
CA THR A 26 9.61 -4.74 16.72
C THR A 26 8.83 -4.18 15.54
N PHE A 27 7.72 -4.83 15.18
CA PHE A 27 6.87 -4.38 14.09
C PHE A 27 6.30 -2.97 14.35
N ILE A 28 5.87 -2.67 15.57
CA ILE A 28 5.34 -1.33 15.91
C ILE A 28 6.40 -0.25 15.73
N ASN A 29 7.66 -0.49 16.12
CA ASN A 29 8.73 0.46 15.88
C ASN A 29 9.01 0.67 14.39
N GLU A 30 9.07 -0.40 13.60
CA GLU A 30 9.23 -0.34 12.14
C GLU A 30 8.07 0.43 11.49
N LEU A 31 6.83 0.21 11.95
CA LEU A 31 5.64 0.90 11.48
C LEU A 31 5.70 2.40 11.77
N ILE A 32 6.09 2.79 12.98
CA ILE A 32 6.24 4.21 13.36
C ILE A 32 7.27 4.90 12.45
N GLU A 33 8.44 4.29 12.27
CA GLU A 33 9.47 4.82 11.38
C GLU A 33 9.00 4.91 9.92
N PHE A 34 8.27 3.89 9.45
CA PHE A 34 7.76 3.87 8.09
C PHE A 34 6.73 4.98 7.84
N VAL A 35 5.77 5.14 8.76
CA VAL A 35 4.73 6.19 8.66
C VAL A 35 5.35 7.58 8.74
N ASN A 36 6.30 7.81 9.64
CA ASN A 36 7.00 9.08 9.76
C ASN A 36 7.76 9.44 8.48
N ASP A 37 8.49 8.49 7.89
CA ASP A 37 9.26 8.74 6.67
C ASP A 37 8.36 9.00 5.46
N LEU A 38 7.33 8.17 5.26
CA LEU A 38 6.39 8.34 4.16
C LEU A 38 5.61 9.66 4.33
N GLY A 39 5.09 9.93 5.52
CA GLY A 39 4.36 11.16 5.84
C GLY A 39 5.20 12.41 5.60
N ALA A 40 6.44 12.44 6.11
CA ALA A 40 7.36 13.55 5.88
C ALA A 40 7.67 13.77 4.39
N LYS A 41 7.79 12.69 3.60
CA LYS A 41 7.99 12.80 2.15
C LYS A 41 6.78 13.37 1.43
N ILE A 42 5.57 12.95 1.81
CA ILE A 42 4.32 13.47 1.23
C ILE A 42 4.15 14.96 1.58
N VAL A 43 4.32 15.34 2.85
CA VAL A 43 4.23 16.74 3.29
C VAL A 43 5.24 17.64 2.58
N LYS A 44 6.50 17.23 2.52
CA LYS A 44 7.57 17.99 1.83
C LYS A 44 7.27 18.24 0.36
N ASN A 45 6.53 17.37 -0.28
CA ASN A 45 6.21 17.40 -1.70
C ASN A 45 4.78 17.88 -1.99
N LYS A 46 4.06 18.36 -0.99
CA LYS A 46 2.68 18.86 -1.10
C LYS A 46 2.56 19.88 -2.23
N GLY A 47 1.57 19.68 -3.11
CA GLY A 47 1.33 20.54 -4.27
C GLY A 47 2.38 20.48 -5.41
N LEU A 48 3.48 19.77 -5.22
CA LEU A 48 4.59 19.71 -6.18
C LEU A 48 4.74 18.35 -6.85
N LYS A 49 4.42 17.26 -6.13
CA LYS A 49 4.64 15.89 -6.57
C LYS A 49 3.38 15.05 -6.40
N LYS A 50 3.28 14.03 -7.22
CA LYS A 50 2.16 13.11 -7.27
C LYS A 50 2.43 11.87 -6.42
N VAL A 51 1.37 11.31 -5.85
CA VAL A 51 1.38 10.03 -5.13
C VAL A 51 0.60 9.02 -5.96
N PHE A 52 1.28 8.03 -6.51
CA PHE A 52 0.67 6.91 -7.22
C PHE A 52 0.53 5.72 -6.29
N ILE A 53 -0.58 4.99 -6.39
CA ILE A 53 -0.86 3.88 -5.49
C ILE A 53 -1.31 2.68 -6.31
N CYS A 54 -0.73 1.50 -6.07
CA CYS A 54 -1.09 0.27 -6.78
C CYS A 54 -1.21 -0.94 -5.84
N GLY A 55 -1.95 -1.94 -6.30
CA GLY A 55 -2.14 -3.21 -5.61
C GLY A 55 -3.21 -4.04 -6.31
N ASN A 56 -3.32 -5.33 -5.96
CA ASN A 56 -4.28 -6.26 -6.56
C ASN A 56 -5.38 -6.64 -5.57
N GLY A 57 -6.57 -6.98 -6.06
CA GLY A 57 -7.68 -7.49 -5.23
C GLY A 57 -8.06 -6.55 -4.09
N GLY A 58 -8.01 -7.03 -2.83
CA GLY A 58 -8.25 -6.21 -1.65
C GLY A 58 -7.26 -5.05 -1.49
N SER A 59 -6.02 -5.23 -1.91
CA SER A 59 -5.01 -4.15 -1.96
C SER A 59 -5.34 -3.10 -3.02
N SER A 60 -6.04 -3.46 -4.11
CA SER A 60 -6.59 -2.49 -5.08
C SER A 60 -7.64 -1.58 -4.44
N SER A 61 -8.54 -2.17 -3.64
CA SER A 61 -9.53 -1.39 -2.89
C SER A 61 -8.87 -0.43 -1.90
N GLN A 62 -7.81 -0.87 -1.24
CA GLN A 62 -7.03 -0.04 -0.32
C GLN A 62 -6.25 1.08 -1.04
N ALA A 63 -5.74 0.81 -2.26
CA ALA A 63 -5.12 1.83 -3.09
C ALA A 63 -6.11 2.95 -3.44
N SER A 64 -7.33 2.59 -3.85
CA SER A 64 -8.40 3.55 -4.14
C SER A 64 -8.85 4.31 -2.89
N HIS A 65 -8.93 3.63 -1.73
CA HIS A 65 -9.24 4.24 -0.44
C HIS A 65 -8.20 5.32 -0.09
N LEU A 66 -6.91 4.98 -0.08
CA LEU A 66 -5.85 5.95 0.23
C LEU A 66 -5.84 7.13 -0.75
N ALA A 67 -6.04 6.89 -2.04
CA ALA A 67 -6.13 7.98 -3.02
C ALA A 67 -7.28 8.94 -2.70
N ALA A 68 -8.46 8.42 -2.31
CA ALA A 68 -9.60 9.23 -1.92
C ALA A 68 -9.33 10.05 -0.65
N GLU A 69 -8.69 9.44 0.38
CA GLU A 69 -8.32 10.14 1.61
C GLU A 69 -7.33 11.29 1.35
N LEU A 70 -6.39 11.11 0.44
CA LEU A 70 -5.44 12.15 0.07
C LEU A 70 -6.07 13.24 -0.80
N MET A 71 -6.88 12.88 -1.79
CA MET A 71 -7.46 13.82 -2.78
C MET A 71 -8.62 14.64 -2.22
N VAL A 72 -9.42 14.08 -1.33
CA VAL A 72 -10.66 14.71 -0.86
C VAL A 72 -10.49 15.23 0.56
N ARG A 73 -10.42 14.34 1.51
CA ARG A 73 -10.20 14.64 2.95
C ARG A 73 -10.13 13.35 3.76
N TYR A 74 -9.53 13.42 4.92
CA TYR A 74 -9.66 12.42 5.99
C TYR A 74 -10.64 12.91 7.06
N LYS A 75 -10.21 13.68 8.05
CA LYS A 75 -11.05 14.31 9.07
C LYS A 75 -11.32 15.78 8.75
N GLY A 76 -10.25 16.54 8.51
CA GLY A 76 -10.28 17.94 8.15
C GLY A 76 -10.33 18.16 6.62
N LYS A 77 -10.55 19.40 6.21
CA LYS A 77 -10.43 19.79 4.82
C LYS A 77 -8.94 19.91 4.49
N ARG A 78 -8.48 19.12 3.52
CA ARG A 78 -7.13 19.20 2.94
C ARG A 78 -7.22 19.61 1.48
N ASN A 79 -6.20 20.31 1.02
CA ASN A 79 -6.00 20.65 -0.37
C ASN A 79 -4.55 20.31 -0.74
N ASP A 80 -4.28 20.21 -2.06
CA ASP A 80 -2.95 20.17 -2.65
C ASP A 80 -2.20 18.82 -2.61
N TYR A 81 -2.85 17.72 -2.27
CA TYR A 81 -2.30 16.39 -2.56
C TYR A 81 -2.86 15.86 -3.87
N PHE A 82 -1.98 15.58 -4.83
CA PHE A 82 -2.35 14.85 -6.03
C PHE A 82 -2.09 13.37 -5.80
N ALA A 83 -3.12 12.58 -5.62
CA ALA A 83 -3.02 11.14 -5.44
C ALA A 83 -3.84 10.38 -6.49
N LEU A 84 -3.30 9.30 -7.04
CA LEU A 84 -3.96 8.49 -8.05
C LEU A 84 -3.79 7.00 -7.76
N ALA A 85 -4.90 6.29 -7.62
CA ALA A 85 -4.90 4.84 -7.63
C ALA A 85 -4.83 4.33 -9.08
N LEU A 86 -3.74 3.62 -9.41
CA LEU A 86 -3.54 3.01 -10.74
C LEU A 86 -4.52 1.85 -11.03
N THR A 87 -5.42 1.62 -10.10
CA THR A 87 -6.44 0.57 -10.12
C THR A 87 -7.82 1.07 -10.51
N GLY A 88 -7.99 2.38 -10.72
CA GLY A 88 -9.31 3.02 -10.85
C GLY A 88 -9.91 2.97 -12.24
N ASP A 89 -9.10 3.05 -13.29
CA ASP A 89 -9.58 3.04 -14.67
C ASP A 89 -9.58 1.62 -15.26
N THR A 90 -10.75 1.01 -15.29
CA THR A 90 -10.94 -0.34 -15.84
C THR A 90 -10.64 -0.41 -17.32
N SER A 91 -10.86 0.67 -18.09
CA SER A 91 -10.57 0.70 -19.53
C SER A 91 -9.06 0.62 -19.77
N VAL A 92 -8.28 1.41 -19.01
CA VAL A 92 -6.82 1.38 -19.09
C VAL A 92 -6.27 0.00 -18.68
N ILE A 93 -6.74 -0.56 -17.56
CA ILE A 93 -6.30 -1.87 -17.07
C ILE A 93 -6.60 -2.96 -18.11
N THR A 94 -7.82 -2.99 -18.65
CA THR A 94 -8.23 -4.02 -19.61
C THR A 94 -7.54 -3.85 -20.95
N ALA A 95 -7.32 -2.63 -21.45
CA ALA A 95 -6.58 -2.38 -22.68
C ALA A 95 -5.11 -2.86 -22.54
N ILE A 96 -4.41 -2.47 -21.48
CA ILE A 96 -3.03 -2.93 -21.25
C ILE A 96 -2.98 -4.46 -21.12
N SER A 97 -3.92 -5.05 -20.38
CA SER A 97 -3.96 -6.51 -20.19
C SER A 97 -4.21 -7.26 -21.51
N ASN A 98 -5.03 -6.70 -22.41
CA ASN A 98 -5.39 -7.31 -23.69
C ASN A 98 -4.31 -7.12 -24.76
N ASP A 99 -3.75 -5.92 -24.86
CA ASP A 99 -2.85 -5.55 -25.93
C ASP A 99 -1.37 -5.86 -25.62
N TYR A 100 -1.04 -5.97 -24.33
CA TYR A 100 0.29 -6.29 -23.81
C TYR A 100 0.22 -7.47 -22.84
N ASN A 101 0.22 -7.21 -21.50
CA ASN A 101 0.01 -8.25 -20.51
C ASN A 101 -0.44 -7.65 -19.16
N PHE A 102 -0.99 -8.50 -18.28
CA PHE A 102 -1.42 -8.08 -16.94
C PHE A 102 -0.26 -7.64 -16.04
N ASP A 103 0.94 -8.13 -16.30
CA ASP A 103 2.12 -7.79 -15.49
C ASP A 103 2.55 -6.32 -15.67
N ASP A 104 2.07 -5.62 -16.71
CA ASP A 104 2.45 -4.24 -17.04
C ASP A 104 1.38 -3.20 -16.73
N ILE A 105 0.22 -3.60 -16.21
CA ILE A 105 -0.94 -2.71 -16.00
C ILE A 105 -0.63 -1.46 -15.17
N PHE A 106 0.30 -1.52 -14.23
CA PHE A 106 0.70 -0.39 -13.40
C PHE A 106 1.94 0.33 -13.95
N ALA A 107 2.93 -0.43 -14.43
CA ALA A 107 4.18 0.12 -14.95
C ALA A 107 3.96 1.05 -16.15
N MET A 108 3.11 0.65 -17.11
CA MET A 108 2.78 1.47 -18.27
C MET A 108 2.04 2.76 -17.91
N GLN A 109 1.20 2.74 -16.89
CA GLN A 109 0.54 3.95 -16.41
C GLN A 109 1.56 4.92 -15.79
N LEU A 110 2.52 4.44 -15.00
CA LEU A 110 3.60 5.25 -14.44
C LEU A 110 4.46 5.88 -15.53
N GLU A 111 4.84 5.11 -16.56
CA GLU A 111 5.63 5.60 -17.69
C GLU A 111 5.02 6.83 -18.38
N ASN A 112 3.68 6.87 -18.47
CA ASN A 112 2.97 7.97 -19.12
C ASN A 112 2.66 9.16 -18.19
N MET A 113 2.60 8.96 -16.87
CA MET A 113 2.06 9.97 -15.95
C MET A 113 3.03 10.44 -14.88
N ALA A 114 4.04 9.63 -14.55
CA ALA A 114 4.91 9.90 -13.42
C ALA A 114 6.22 10.56 -13.84
N GLY A 115 6.90 11.18 -12.89
CA GLY A 115 8.18 11.83 -13.10
C GLY A 115 9.07 11.81 -11.85
N ALA A 116 10.28 12.32 -12.00
CA ALA A 116 11.27 12.35 -10.93
C ALA A 116 10.76 13.05 -9.68
N GLY A 117 10.93 12.39 -8.54
CA GLY A 117 10.51 12.87 -7.23
C GLY A 117 9.05 12.59 -6.87
N ASP A 118 8.23 12.07 -7.78
CA ASP A 118 6.91 11.53 -7.44
C ASP A 118 7.04 10.31 -6.51
N ILE A 119 5.97 9.90 -5.88
CA ILE A 119 5.95 8.81 -4.91
C ILE A 119 5.10 7.67 -5.45
N LEU A 120 5.60 6.42 -5.34
CA LEU A 120 4.81 5.21 -5.52
C LEU A 120 4.60 4.54 -4.17
N ILE A 121 3.34 4.26 -3.84
CA ILE A 121 2.94 3.38 -2.73
C ILE A 121 2.43 2.06 -3.33
N ALA A 122 3.16 0.98 -3.09
CA ALA A 122 2.87 -0.35 -3.62
C ALA A 122 2.34 -1.26 -2.51
N LEU A 123 1.14 -1.84 -2.69
CA LEU A 123 0.53 -2.76 -1.73
C LEU A 123 0.54 -4.19 -2.28
N SER A 124 1.21 -5.11 -1.57
CA SER A 124 1.24 -6.53 -1.93
C SER A 124 1.40 -7.42 -0.70
N THR A 125 0.40 -8.26 -0.40
CA THR A 125 0.44 -9.15 0.76
C THR A 125 1.59 -10.16 0.70
N SER A 126 1.94 -10.64 -0.49
CA SER A 126 3.05 -11.59 -0.71
C SER A 126 4.39 -10.92 -1.06
N GLY A 127 4.36 -9.67 -1.56
CA GLY A 127 5.52 -9.01 -2.14
C GLY A 127 6.03 -9.62 -3.45
N ASN A 128 5.26 -10.55 -4.05
CA ASN A 128 5.66 -11.31 -5.23
C ASN A 128 4.75 -11.10 -6.45
N SER A 129 3.79 -10.18 -6.38
CA SER A 129 2.92 -9.83 -7.51
C SER A 129 3.74 -9.15 -8.61
N LYS A 130 3.84 -9.76 -9.79
CA LYS A 130 4.69 -9.30 -10.88
C LYS A 130 4.35 -7.87 -11.32
N ASN A 131 3.07 -7.56 -11.52
CA ASN A 131 2.62 -6.23 -11.91
C ASN A 131 2.97 -5.14 -10.87
N VAL A 132 2.93 -5.47 -9.58
CA VAL A 132 3.36 -4.57 -8.51
C VAL A 132 4.89 -4.40 -8.53
N ASN A 133 5.65 -5.48 -8.72
CA ASN A 133 7.10 -5.45 -8.79
C ASN A 133 7.58 -4.69 -10.04
N ASN A 134 6.92 -4.86 -11.19
CA ASN A 134 7.20 -4.09 -12.40
C ASN A 134 6.92 -2.60 -12.18
N ALA A 135 5.84 -2.25 -11.47
CA ALA A 135 5.57 -0.86 -11.09
C ALA A 135 6.66 -0.26 -10.20
N VAL A 136 7.15 -1.01 -9.20
CA VAL A 136 8.26 -0.56 -8.34
C VAL A 136 9.53 -0.35 -9.16
N THR A 137 9.87 -1.29 -10.05
CA THR A 137 11.02 -1.17 -10.95
C THR A 137 10.90 0.05 -11.85
N LYS A 138 9.75 0.25 -12.50
CA LYS A 138 9.50 1.41 -13.37
C LYS A 138 9.58 2.72 -12.59
N ALA A 139 9.04 2.77 -11.39
CA ALA A 139 9.13 3.95 -10.53
C ALA A 139 10.58 4.33 -10.21
N LEU A 140 11.45 3.35 -9.92
CA LEU A 140 12.88 3.58 -9.70
C LEU A 140 13.58 4.10 -10.96
N GLU A 141 13.29 3.55 -12.14
CA GLU A 141 13.80 4.03 -13.44
C GLU A 141 13.40 5.49 -13.69
N LEU A 142 12.20 5.90 -13.26
CA LEU A 142 11.69 7.26 -13.35
C LEU A 142 12.20 8.19 -12.23
N ASN A 143 13.10 7.72 -11.37
CA ASN A 143 13.61 8.44 -10.20
C ASN A 143 12.51 8.87 -9.21
N MET A 144 11.48 8.06 -9.05
CA MET A 144 10.47 8.20 -8.02
C MET A 144 10.96 7.67 -6.67
N GLN A 145 10.26 8.06 -5.59
CA GLN A 145 10.41 7.42 -4.28
C GLN A 145 9.41 6.28 -4.13
N THR A 146 9.86 5.10 -3.68
CA THR A 146 9.02 3.92 -3.60
C THR A 146 8.86 3.43 -2.17
N PHE A 147 7.61 3.26 -1.75
CA PHE A 147 7.23 2.72 -0.43
C PHE A 147 6.35 1.49 -0.65
N ALA A 148 6.67 0.38 0.02
CA ALA A 148 5.93 -0.87 -0.14
C ALA A 148 5.29 -1.31 1.17
N PHE A 149 3.98 -1.60 1.14
CA PHE A 149 3.22 -2.22 2.22
C PHE A 149 3.11 -3.71 1.90
N LEU A 150 3.77 -4.52 2.70
CA LEU A 150 4.00 -5.94 2.44
C LEU A 150 3.54 -6.83 3.60
N GLY A 151 3.50 -8.11 3.37
CA GLY A 151 3.27 -9.15 4.39
C GLY A 151 4.19 -10.35 4.14
N GLN A 152 3.93 -11.43 4.85
CA GLN A 152 4.73 -12.66 4.79
C GLN A 152 6.24 -12.38 5.00
N THR A 153 7.08 -12.73 4.05
CA THR A 153 8.52 -12.45 4.06
C THR A 153 8.89 -11.12 3.39
N GLY A 154 7.90 -10.42 2.83
CA GLY A 154 8.09 -9.23 2.02
C GLY A 154 8.38 -9.50 0.54
N GLY A 155 8.67 -10.75 0.18
CA GLY A 155 8.93 -11.17 -1.20
C GLY A 155 9.98 -10.34 -1.92
N GLN A 156 9.89 -10.30 -3.24
CA GLN A 156 10.80 -9.53 -4.09
C GLN A 156 10.65 -8.01 -3.89
N ALA A 157 9.43 -7.53 -3.64
CA ALA A 157 9.15 -6.10 -3.45
C ALA A 157 9.96 -5.49 -2.30
N LYS A 158 10.26 -6.27 -1.22
CA LYS A 158 11.07 -5.82 -0.09
C LYS A 158 12.48 -5.37 -0.49
N SER A 159 13.10 -6.07 -1.43
CA SER A 159 14.44 -5.74 -1.91
C SER A 159 14.45 -4.69 -3.01
N LEU A 160 13.33 -4.47 -3.69
CA LEU A 160 13.21 -3.50 -4.77
C LEU A 160 12.90 -2.10 -4.24
N ALA A 161 11.94 -1.96 -3.32
CA ALA A 161 11.46 -0.65 -2.86
C ALA A 161 12.52 0.11 -2.04
N ASN A 162 12.52 1.45 -2.10
CA ASN A 162 13.39 2.28 -1.27
C ASN A 162 13.11 2.07 0.23
N LYS A 163 11.84 1.90 0.60
CA LYS A 163 11.44 1.55 1.96
C LYS A 163 10.24 0.62 1.94
N SER A 164 10.22 -0.35 2.84
CA SER A 164 9.11 -1.31 2.96
C SER A 164 8.72 -1.52 4.42
N LEU A 165 7.43 -1.74 4.67
CA LEU A 165 6.89 -2.23 5.92
C LEU A 165 6.36 -3.65 5.69
N VAL A 166 6.84 -4.63 6.46
CA VAL A 166 6.43 -6.03 6.34
C VAL A 166 5.60 -6.42 7.55
N VAL A 167 4.32 -6.65 7.34
CA VAL A 167 3.42 -7.16 8.39
C VAL A 167 3.82 -8.60 8.75
N PRO A 168 4.10 -8.91 10.01
CA PRO A 168 4.56 -10.24 10.43
C PRO A 168 3.39 -11.23 10.55
N SER A 169 2.78 -11.56 9.42
CA SER A 169 1.69 -12.52 9.29
C SER A 169 1.73 -13.18 7.91
N ASP A 170 1.31 -14.44 7.83
CA ASP A 170 1.10 -15.17 6.57
C ASP A 170 -0.37 -15.12 6.13
N ASP A 171 -1.27 -14.63 6.97
CA ASP A 171 -2.70 -14.49 6.66
C ASP A 171 -2.95 -13.19 5.90
N THR A 172 -3.41 -13.34 4.66
CA THR A 172 -3.73 -12.21 3.76
C THR A 172 -4.76 -11.25 4.35
N ALA A 173 -5.76 -11.74 5.10
CA ALA A 173 -6.77 -10.88 5.71
C ALA A 173 -6.16 -10.01 6.81
N ILE A 174 -5.35 -10.60 7.70
CA ILE A 174 -4.63 -9.87 8.75
C ILE A 174 -3.68 -8.84 8.14
N ILE A 175 -2.93 -9.21 7.10
CA ILE A 175 -2.02 -8.29 6.40
C ILE A 175 -2.80 -7.09 5.86
N GLN A 176 -3.92 -7.31 5.18
CA GLN A 176 -4.74 -6.23 4.62
C GLN A 176 -5.39 -5.37 5.73
N GLU A 177 -5.88 -5.97 6.81
CA GLU A 177 -6.40 -5.21 7.96
C GLU A 177 -5.33 -4.25 8.53
N ILE A 178 -4.09 -4.73 8.66
CA ILE A 178 -2.95 -3.90 9.12
C ILE A 178 -2.58 -2.84 8.07
N HIS A 179 -2.55 -3.17 6.77
CA HIS A 179 -2.33 -2.17 5.73
C HIS A 179 -3.36 -1.04 5.80
N LEU A 180 -4.64 -1.36 6.03
CA LEU A 180 -5.68 -0.34 6.20
C LEU A 180 -5.44 0.52 7.44
N MET A 181 -5.02 -0.08 8.56
CA MET A 181 -4.63 0.68 9.75
C MET A 181 -3.46 1.63 9.45
N VAL A 182 -2.43 1.18 8.73
CA VAL A 182 -1.28 2.02 8.34
C VAL A 182 -1.72 3.18 7.44
N ILE A 183 -2.67 2.96 6.53
CA ILE A 183 -3.28 4.01 5.70
C ILE A 183 -3.90 5.08 6.59
N HIS A 184 -4.68 4.70 7.58
CA HIS A 184 -5.32 5.66 8.51
C HIS A 184 -4.29 6.38 9.39
N LEU A 185 -3.26 5.69 9.90
CA LEU A 185 -2.17 6.32 10.65
C LEU A 185 -1.39 7.34 9.81
N LEU A 186 -1.16 7.04 8.52
CA LEU A 186 -0.59 8.01 7.58
C LEU A 186 -1.51 9.23 7.41
N CYS A 187 -2.81 9.02 7.30
CA CYS A 187 -3.79 10.12 7.21
C CYS A 187 -3.80 10.97 8.49
N GLU A 188 -3.73 10.35 9.68
CA GLU A 188 -3.58 11.07 10.97
C GLU A 188 -2.28 11.88 11.00
N TYR A 189 -1.17 11.30 10.53
CA TYR A 189 0.10 12.03 10.43
C TYR A 189 -0.06 13.28 9.58
N LEU A 190 -0.64 13.14 8.39
CA LEU A 190 -0.82 14.26 7.45
C LEU A 190 -1.78 15.34 7.99
N GLU A 191 -2.77 14.99 8.81
CA GLU A 191 -3.64 15.96 9.47
C GLU A 191 -2.95 16.81 10.55
N ASN A 192 -1.93 16.24 11.22
CA ASN A 192 -1.33 16.86 12.40
C ASN A 192 0.03 17.54 12.12
N PHE A 193 0.66 17.24 10.99
CA PHE A 193 2.02 17.70 10.68
C PHE A 193 2.11 18.44 9.32
N GLU A 194 0.99 18.97 8.84
CA GLU A 194 0.96 19.88 7.68
C GLU A 194 1.48 21.28 8.01
#